data_69e3ca1860e3444c7d489503bffdedc9
#
_entry.id   69e3ca1860e3444c7d489503bffdedc9
#
_cell.length_a   1.000
_cell.length_b   1.000
_cell.length_c   1.000
_cell.angle_alpha   90.00
_cell.angle_beta   90.00
_cell.angle_gamma   90.00
#
_symmetry.space_group_name_H-M   'P 1'
#
loop_
_entity.id
_entity.type
_entity.pdbx_description
1 polymer ?
#
loop_
_entity_poly.entity_id
_entity_poly.type
_entity_poly.pdbx_seq_one_letter_code
_entity_poly.pdbx_strand_id
1 'polypeptide(L)'
;MLRDDIIAAQERFSGNDFPSLVKAYMALGIVTNAINIQTGQATYVTKDGQKCDLPAYKVKEVMSKSNPSQFLEKLRSHQAKETDFPTFCQDCATNGICRWDVDLLAKTCTYFDLEDKVVYTETIPL
;
A
#
# COMPACT_ATOMS: atom_id res chain seq x y z
N MET A 1 -4.50 -21.76 -3.05
CA MET A 1 -3.14 -21.23 -2.82
C MET A 1 -3.22 -19.77 -2.41
N LEU A 2 -2.31 -19.35 -1.56
CA LEU A 2 -2.30 -17.96 -1.06
C LEU A 2 -2.30 -16.93 -2.18
N ARG A 3 -1.45 -17.12 -3.19
CA ARG A 3 -1.38 -16.20 -4.35
C ARG A 3 -2.74 -16.02 -5.02
N ASP A 4 -3.42 -17.12 -5.30
CA ASP A 4 -4.72 -17.07 -5.98
C ASP A 4 -5.78 -16.43 -5.11
N ASP A 5 -5.73 -16.68 -3.80
CA ASP A 5 -6.65 -16.08 -2.84
C ASP A 5 -6.46 -14.57 -2.73
N ILE A 6 -5.21 -14.11 -2.77
CA ILE A 6 -4.90 -12.68 -2.76
C ILE A 6 -5.42 -12.03 -4.04
N ILE A 7 -5.17 -12.63 -5.20
CA ILE A 7 -5.63 -12.10 -6.48
C ILE A 7 -7.15 -12.05 -6.51
N ALA A 8 -7.82 -13.09 -6.03
CA ALA A 8 -9.29 -13.12 -5.96
C ALA A 8 -9.84 -11.99 -5.08
N ALA A 9 -9.20 -11.72 -3.95
CA ALA A 9 -9.60 -10.62 -3.07
C ALA A 9 -9.42 -9.27 -3.78
N GLN A 10 -8.31 -9.09 -4.49
CA GLN A 10 -8.05 -7.86 -5.23
C GLN A 10 -9.10 -7.63 -6.31
N GLU A 11 -9.46 -8.68 -7.05
CA GLU A 11 -10.49 -8.60 -8.09
C GLU A 11 -11.86 -8.25 -7.50
N ARG A 12 -12.20 -8.81 -6.34
CA ARG A 12 -13.48 -8.58 -5.68
C ARG A 12 -13.60 -7.15 -5.15
N PHE A 13 -12.53 -6.58 -4.60
CA PHE A 13 -12.54 -5.28 -3.93
C PHE A 13 -11.66 -4.26 -4.66
N SER A 14 -11.47 -4.43 -5.97
CA SER A 14 -10.55 -3.58 -6.74
C SER A 14 -10.95 -2.11 -6.71
N GLY A 15 -9.93 -1.30 -6.62
CA GLY A 15 -9.99 0.13 -6.92
C GLY A 15 -10.40 1.02 -5.77
N ASN A 16 -11.41 0.69 -4.97
CA ASN A 16 -12.03 1.69 -4.12
C ASN A 16 -12.46 1.23 -2.74
N ASP A 17 -12.25 -0.03 -2.40
CA ASP A 17 -12.73 -0.53 -1.11
C ASP A 17 -11.57 -1.14 -0.31
N PHE A 18 -10.63 -0.27 0.04
CA PHE A 18 -9.46 -0.67 0.81
C PHE A 18 -9.81 -1.32 2.15
N PRO A 19 -10.77 -0.80 2.94
CA PRO A 19 -11.14 -1.47 4.20
C PRO A 19 -11.64 -2.91 3.99
N SER A 20 -12.45 -3.16 2.97
CA SER A 20 -12.92 -4.52 2.67
C SER A 20 -11.78 -5.41 2.19
N LEU A 21 -10.86 -4.87 1.39
CA LEU A 21 -9.69 -5.60 0.93
C LEU A 21 -8.81 -6.01 2.12
N VAL A 22 -8.57 -5.09 3.06
CA VAL A 22 -7.80 -5.37 4.29
C VAL A 22 -8.47 -6.48 5.09
N LYS A 23 -9.79 -6.44 5.26
CA LYS A 23 -10.52 -7.49 5.97
C LYS A 23 -10.39 -8.85 5.26
N ALA A 24 -10.42 -8.86 3.93
CA ALA A 24 -10.22 -10.09 3.16
C ALA A 24 -8.80 -10.65 3.37
N TYR A 25 -7.79 -9.79 3.39
CA TYR A 25 -6.43 -10.21 3.68
C TYR A 25 -6.30 -10.78 5.09
N MET A 26 -6.93 -10.15 6.08
CA MET A 26 -6.92 -10.64 7.46
C MET A 26 -7.56 -12.02 7.53
N ALA A 27 -8.64 -12.25 6.79
CA ALA A 27 -9.30 -13.56 6.75
C ALA A 27 -8.41 -14.65 6.15
N LEU A 28 -7.44 -14.27 5.30
CA LEU A 28 -6.44 -15.19 4.74
C LEU A 28 -5.27 -15.44 5.68
N GLY A 29 -5.24 -14.79 6.84
CA GLY A 29 -4.14 -14.91 7.78
C GLY A 29 -2.96 -14.01 7.47
N ILE A 30 -3.11 -13.06 6.57
CA ILE A 30 -2.04 -12.09 6.23
C ILE A 30 -1.89 -11.10 7.38
N VAL A 31 -0.65 -10.87 7.81
CA VAL A 31 -0.34 -9.95 8.91
C VAL A 31 0.43 -8.72 8.44
N THR A 32 1.13 -8.81 7.30
CA THR A 32 1.81 -7.64 6.71
C THR A 32 1.64 -7.64 5.20
N ASN A 33 1.57 -6.42 4.65
CA ASN A 33 1.51 -6.18 3.21
C ASN A 33 2.37 -4.96 2.90
N ALA A 34 3.51 -5.18 2.26
CA ALA A 34 4.43 -4.12 1.87
C ALA A 34 4.31 -3.86 0.37
N ILE A 35 4.17 -2.60 -0.01
CA ILE A 35 4.07 -2.20 -1.40
C ILE A 35 5.23 -1.26 -1.72
N ASN A 36 6.04 -1.64 -2.71
CA ASN A 36 7.19 -0.86 -3.16
C ASN A 36 6.95 -0.43 -4.61
N ILE A 37 6.69 0.86 -4.81
CA ILE A 37 6.42 1.40 -6.14
C ILE A 37 7.69 1.71 -6.93
N GLN A 38 8.84 1.73 -6.25
CA GLN A 38 10.13 1.90 -6.91
C GLN A 38 10.55 0.61 -7.63
N THR A 39 10.31 -0.53 -7.01
CA THR A 39 10.63 -1.85 -7.58
C THR A 39 9.46 -2.47 -8.34
N GLY A 40 8.24 -2.03 -8.06
CA GLY A 40 7.03 -2.61 -8.65
C GLY A 40 6.67 -3.94 -8.03
N GLN A 41 6.82 -4.09 -6.72
CA GLN A 41 6.58 -5.35 -6.02
C GLN A 41 5.72 -5.15 -4.79
N ALA A 42 4.76 -6.05 -4.59
CA ALA A 42 3.99 -6.15 -3.36
C ALA A 42 4.34 -7.47 -2.66
N THR A 43 4.54 -7.41 -1.35
CA THR A 43 4.90 -8.58 -0.55
C THR A 43 3.86 -8.79 0.54
N TYR A 44 3.38 -10.02 0.67
CA TYR A 44 2.38 -10.43 1.65
C TYR A 44 2.98 -11.51 2.54
N VAL A 45 2.83 -11.36 3.86
CA VAL A 45 3.32 -12.33 4.83
C VAL A 45 2.17 -12.77 5.72
N THR A 46 2.00 -14.08 5.89
CA THR A 46 0.99 -14.65 6.76
C THR A 46 1.51 -14.85 8.17
N LYS A 47 0.59 -15.11 9.10
CA LYS A 47 0.92 -15.35 10.52
C LYS A 47 1.85 -16.56 10.69
N ASP A 48 1.71 -17.57 9.85
CA ASP A 48 2.54 -18.79 9.91
C ASP A 48 3.83 -18.67 9.08
N GLY A 49 4.15 -17.49 8.58
CA GLY A 49 5.42 -17.21 7.91
C GLY A 49 5.43 -17.44 6.40
N GLN A 50 4.31 -17.76 5.78
CA GLN A 50 4.25 -17.86 4.33
C GLN A 50 4.44 -16.46 3.71
N LYS A 51 5.22 -16.39 2.64
CA LYS A 51 5.50 -15.16 1.92
C LYS A 51 5.04 -15.29 0.48
N CYS A 52 4.40 -14.25 -0.03
CA CYS A 52 3.96 -14.17 -1.41
C CYS A 52 4.32 -12.81 -1.99
N ASP A 53 5.06 -12.82 -3.11
CA ASP A 53 5.38 -11.60 -3.85
C ASP A 53 4.53 -11.54 -5.11
N LEU A 54 3.93 -10.38 -5.37
CA LEU A 54 3.12 -10.13 -6.56
C LEU A 54 3.59 -8.85 -7.24
N PRO A 55 3.40 -8.75 -8.58
CA PRO A 55 3.67 -7.49 -9.27
C PRO A 55 2.77 -6.38 -8.75
N ALA A 56 3.31 -5.18 -8.64
CA ALA A 56 2.58 -3.98 -8.30
C ALA A 56 2.93 -2.87 -9.29
N TYR A 57 2.23 -1.74 -9.19
CA TYR A 57 2.51 -0.61 -10.06
C TYR A 57 3.93 -0.10 -9.80
N LYS A 58 4.68 0.14 -10.89
CA LYS A 58 6.05 0.65 -10.83
C LYS A 58 6.10 2.05 -11.41
N VAL A 59 6.59 3.01 -10.61
CA VAL A 59 6.82 4.37 -11.08
C VAL A 59 8.20 4.47 -11.74
N LYS A 60 8.39 5.48 -12.60
CA LYS A 60 9.67 5.70 -13.25
C LYS A 60 10.70 6.27 -12.29
N GLU A 61 10.28 7.20 -11.44
CA GLU A 61 11.18 7.95 -10.58
C GLU A 61 10.45 8.36 -9.30
N VAL A 62 11.17 8.29 -8.18
CA VAL A 62 10.71 8.81 -6.89
C VAL A 62 11.56 10.02 -6.55
N MET A 63 10.92 11.13 -6.18
CA MET A 63 11.64 12.35 -5.82
C MET A 63 12.47 12.12 -4.56
N SER A 64 13.66 12.69 -4.54
CA SER A 64 14.61 12.52 -3.43
C SER A 64 14.18 13.25 -2.17
N LYS A 65 13.35 14.29 -2.31
CA LYS A 65 12.87 15.08 -1.18
C LYS A 65 11.40 14.85 -0.98
N SER A 66 11.01 14.47 0.25
CA SER A 66 9.61 14.27 0.59
C SER A 66 8.88 15.60 0.77
N ASN A 67 7.58 15.60 0.48
CA ASN A 67 6.68 16.72 0.72
C ASN A 67 5.48 16.19 1.51
N PRO A 68 5.58 16.09 2.85
CA PRO A 68 4.53 15.46 3.65
C PRO A 68 3.16 16.13 3.55
N SER A 69 3.12 17.46 3.49
CA SER A 69 1.84 18.18 3.44
C SER A 69 1.12 17.94 2.12
N GLN A 70 1.82 17.98 0.99
CA GLN A 70 1.22 17.71 -0.31
C GLN A 70 0.85 16.23 -0.41
N PHE A 71 1.69 15.33 0.11
CA PHE A 71 1.35 13.90 0.14
C PHE A 71 0.04 13.67 0.89
N LEU A 72 -0.14 14.31 2.04
CA LEU A 72 -1.36 14.13 2.83
C LEU A 72 -2.61 14.59 2.06
N GLU A 73 -2.52 15.70 1.32
CA GLU A 73 -3.60 16.13 0.43
C GLU A 73 -3.95 15.05 -0.59
N LYS A 74 -2.93 14.49 -1.25
CA LYS A 74 -3.13 13.45 -2.27
C LYS A 74 -3.69 12.18 -1.66
N LEU A 75 -3.23 11.82 -0.47
CA LEU A 75 -3.77 10.67 0.25
C LEU A 75 -5.25 10.85 0.55
N ARG A 76 -5.66 12.03 1.01
CA ARG A 76 -7.07 12.32 1.29
C ARG A 76 -7.93 12.25 0.03
N SER A 77 -7.42 12.78 -1.10
CA SER A 77 -8.12 12.68 -2.39
C SER A 77 -8.31 11.23 -2.80
N HIS A 78 -7.27 10.40 -2.64
CA HIS A 78 -7.36 8.98 -2.96
C HIS A 78 -8.36 8.26 -2.04
N GLN A 79 -8.34 8.55 -0.76
CA GLN A 79 -9.28 7.96 0.21
C GLN A 79 -10.72 8.39 -0.06
N ALA A 80 -10.91 9.58 -0.63
CA ALA A 80 -12.22 10.07 -1.07
C ALA A 80 -12.64 9.51 -2.43
N LYS A 81 -11.86 8.58 -2.99
CA LYS A 81 -12.11 7.91 -4.27
C LYS A 81 -12.06 8.86 -5.47
N GLU A 82 -11.31 9.94 -5.33
CA GLU A 82 -11.13 10.93 -6.41
C GLU A 82 -10.03 10.53 -7.39
N THR A 83 -9.14 9.61 -7.00
CA THR A 83 -8.05 9.14 -7.85
C THR A 83 -7.99 7.61 -7.83
N ASP A 84 -7.49 7.03 -8.94
CA ASP A 84 -7.25 5.59 -9.02
C ASP A 84 -5.89 5.23 -8.40
N PHE A 85 -5.59 3.94 -8.31
CA PHE A 85 -4.35 3.47 -7.69
C PHE A 85 -3.10 3.90 -8.46
N PRO A 86 -3.02 3.79 -9.80
CA PRO A 86 -1.85 4.30 -10.53
C PRO A 86 -1.59 5.79 -10.31
N THR A 87 -2.64 6.61 -10.29
CA THR A 87 -2.52 8.04 -10.01
C THR A 87 -1.98 8.27 -8.61
N PHE A 88 -2.49 7.53 -7.61
CA PHE A 88 -2.00 7.62 -6.24
C PHE A 88 -0.51 7.26 -6.16
N CYS A 89 -0.07 6.22 -6.87
CA CYS A 89 1.35 5.85 -6.90
C CYS A 89 2.21 6.96 -7.48
N GLN A 90 1.76 7.62 -8.54
CA GLN A 90 2.47 8.78 -9.11
C GLN A 90 2.50 9.95 -8.13
N ASP A 91 1.40 10.20 -7.44
CA ASP A 91 1.35 11.25 -6.41
C ASP A 91 2.34 10.94 -5.27
N CYS A 92 2.42 9.68 -4.86
CA CYS A 92 3.41 9.24 -3.86
C CYS A 92 4.82 9.52 -4.34
N ALA A 93 5.15 9.09 -5.57
CA ALA A 93 6.48 9.28 -6.15
C ALA A 93 6.86 10.75 -6.25
N THR A 94 5.93 11.59 -6.68
CA THR A 94 6.14 13.04 -6.79
C THR A 94 6.43 13.67 -5.43
N ASN A 95 5.88 13.10 -4.37
CA ASN A 95 6.04 13.61 -3.00
C ASN A 95 7.09 12.85 -2.20
N GLY A 96 7.95 12.08 -2.86
CA GLY A 96 9.10 11.44 -2.24
C GLY A 96 8.80 10.16 -1.48
N ILE A 97 7.64 9.54 -1.73
CA ILE A 97 7.27 8.27 -1.11
C ILE A 97 7.60 7.14 -2.08
N CYS A 98 8.39 6.15 -1.62
CA CYS A 98 8.78 5.02 -2.47
C CYS A 98 8.13 3.70 -2.07
N ARG A 99 7.63 3.59 -0.85
CA ARG A 99 6.97 2.36 -0.38
C ARG A 99 6.10 2.65 0.84
N TRP A 100 5.23 1.69 1.15
CA TRP A 100 4.49 1.73 2.40
C TRP A 100 4.28 0.31 2.93
N ASP A 101 4.21 0.21 4.25
CA ASP A 101 4.01 -1.04 4.97
C ASP A 101 2.65 -1.00 5.66
N VAL A 102 1.81 -1.99 5.37
CA VAL A 102 0.53 -2.17 6.03
C VAL A 102 0.70 -3.24 7.09
N ASP A 103 0.52 -2.86 8.35
CA ASP A 103 0.53 -3.78 9.49
C ASP A 103 -0.92 -4.12 9.81
N LEU A 104 -1.32 -5.35 9.48
CA LEU A 104 -2.71 -5.78 9.64
C LEU A 104 -3.05 -6.14 11.09
N LEU A 105 -2.05 -6.39 11.92
CA LEU A 105 -2.26 -6.62 13.35
C LEU A 105 -2.46 -5.30 14.09
N ALA A 106 -1.61 -4.32 13.83
CA ALA A 106 -1.74 -2.98 14.41
C ALA A 106 -2.76 -2.12 13.68
N LYS A 107 -3.16 -2.51 12.47
CA LYS A 107 -4.10 -1.77 11.60
C LYS A 107 -3.57 -0.38 11.27
N THR A 108 -2.29 -0.34 10.87
CA THR A 108 -1.60 0.90 10.49
C THR A 108 -1.02 0.79 9.10
N CYS A 109 -0.84 1.94 8.45
CA CYS A 109 -0.12 2.05 7.19
C CYS A 109 0.96 3.11 7.36
N THR A 110 2.21 2.74 7.09
CA THR A 110 3.38 3.62 7.27
C THR A 110 4.04 3.86 5.92
N TYR A 111 4.24 5.13 5.57
CA TYR A 111 4.82 5.56 4.30
C TYR A 111 6.26 6.00 4.51
N PHE A 112 7.15 5.60 3.59
CA PHE A 112 8.59 5.81 3.70
C PHE A 112 9.15 6.55 2.50
N ASP A 113 10.20 7.37 2.74
CA ASP A 113 10.96 8.01 1.68
C ASP A 113 12.13 7.12 1.21
N LEU A 114 12.95 7.61 0.28
CA LEU A 114 14.08 6.87 -0.27
C LEU A 114 15.19 6.56 0.76
N GLU A 115 15.21 7.27 1.87
CA GLU A 115 16.16 7.06 2.97
C GLU A 115 15.60 6.16 4.08
N ASP A 116 14.47 5.51 3.82
CA ASP A 116 13.74 4.67 4.77
C ASP A 116 13.27 5.43 6.01
N LYS A 117 13.07 6.73 5.88
CA LYS A 117 12.48 7.54 6.94
C LYS A 117 10.98 7.54 6.84
N VAL A 118 10.31 7.48 7.97
CA VAL A 118 8.85 7.56 8.04
C VAL A 118 8.41 8.97 7.67
N VAL A 119 7.57 9.07 6.63
CA VAL A 119 6.97 10.33 6.22
C VAL A 119 5.61 10.52 6.91
N TYR A 120 4.84 9.43 7.01
CA TYR A 120 3.51 9.48 7.59
C TYR A 120 3.07 8.09 8.02
N THR A 121 2.37 8.02 9.14
CA THR A 121 1.71 6.78 9.62
C THR A 121 0.26 7.09 9.94
N GLU A 122 -0.65 6.24 9.48
CA GLU A 122 -2.05 6.40 9.84
C GLU A 122 -2.66 5.08 10.29
N THR A 123 -3.73 5.19 11.09
CA THR A 123 -4.55 4.05 11.46
C THR A 123 -5.54 3.77 10.34
N ILE A 124 -5.69 2.50 9.97
CA ILE A 124 -6.65 2.09 8.95
C ILE A 124 -8.03 1.99 9.60
N PRO A 125 -9.02 2.76 9.12
CA PRO A 125 -10.38 2.69 9.67
C PRO A 125 -11.07 1.41 9.18
N LEU A 126 -11.29 0.49 10.09
CA LEU A 126 -11.98 -0.79 9.81
C LEU A 126 -13.30 -0.88 10.54
#